data_d17080dc571605c88ee169d1d90e233f
#
_entry.id   d17080dc571605c88ee169d1d90e233f
#
_cell.length_a   1.000
_cell.length_b   1.000
_cell.length_c   1.000
_cell.angle_alpha   90.00
_cell.angle_beta   90.00
_cell.angle_gamma   90.00
#
_symmetry.space_group_name_H-M   'P 1'
#
loop_
_entity.id
_entity.type
_entity.pdbx_description
1 polymer ?
#
loop_
_entity_poly.entity_id
_entity_poly.type
_entity_poly.pdbx_seq_one_letter_code
_entity_poly.pdbx_strand_id
1 'polypeptide(L)'
;ERAETALHLPSPHVRIMGLWRLRPWLAKVLIPTVPSVKLKALRVGSMLLLGTPCDFSGELALQLQRSWHQDDLEVVCTSFNGDYIGYVVPQKYYFLNEYETQVMGFYGYQTAPYMTECLRRLGSTLAGRHHTLTAP
;
A
#
# COMPACT_ATOMS: atom_id res chain seq x y z
N GLU A 1 11.94 -15.21 -9.45
CA GLU A 1 10.96 -15.65 -8.42
C GLU A 1 9.83 -14.62 -8.29
N ARG A 2 8.63 -15.10 -8.03
CA ARG A 2 7.47 -14.25 -7.80
C ARG A 2 6.72 -14.67 -6.54
N ALA A 3 6.10 -13.70 -5.86
CA ALA A 3 5.20 -13.94 -4.76
C ALA A 3 3.99 -12.99 -4.86
N GLU A 4 2.87 -13.40 -4.32
CA GLU A 4 1.69 -12.55 -4.16
C GLU A 4 1.02 -12.83 -2.82
N THR A 5 0.37 -11.82 -2.27
CA THR A 5 -0.42 -11.95 -1.05
C THR A 5 -1.70 -11.14 -1.15
N ALA A 6 -2.77 -11.64 -0.55
CA ALA A 6 -4.01 -10.88 -0.43
C ALA A 6 -3.88 -9.82 0.67
N LEU A 7 -4.31 -8.61 0.34
CA LEU A 7 -4.47 -7.51 1.28
C LEU A 7 -5.96 -7.34 1.55
N HIS A 8 -6.42 -7.67 2.74
CA HIS A 8 -7.79 -7.43 3.17
C HIS A 8 -7.97 -5.96 3.54
N LEU A 9 -8.97 -5.33 2.94
CA LEU A 9 -9.22 -3.91 3.10
C LEU A 9 -10.30 -3.66 4.16
N PRO A 10 -10.15 -2.61 4.99
CA PRO A 10 -11.17 -2.22 5.94
C PRO A 10 -12.42 -1.68 5.23
N SER A 11 -13.45 -1.34 5.99
CA SER A 11 -14.58 -0.58 5.45
C SER A 11 -14.10 0.76 4.90
N PRO A 12 -14.67 1.24 3.78
CA PRO A 12 -14.29 2.52 3.19
C PRO A 12 -14.41 3.69 4.16
N HIS A 13 -13.39 4.53 4.18
CA HIS A 13 -13.27 5.72 5.04
C HIS A 13 -13.00 6.97 4.20
N VAL A 14 -13.91 7.28 3.27
CA VAL A 14 -13.74 8.39 2.34
C VAL A 14 -14.03 9.72 3.01
N ARG A 15 -13.10 10.64 2.96
CA ARG A 15 -13.28 12.04 3.36
C ARG A 15 -13.75 12.87 2.17
N ILE A 16 -14.75 13.72 2.38
CA ILE A 16 -15.29 14.59 1.31
C ILE A 16 -14.67 15.99 1.43
N MET A 17 -14.68 16.54 2.63
CA MET A 17 -14.19 17.89 2.91
C MET A 17 -13.87 18.03 4.40
N GLY A 18 -12.65 18.41 4.73
CA GLY A 18 -12.24 18.54 6.13
C GLY A 18 -12.41 17.23 6.91
N LEU A 19 -13.23 17.25 7.96
CA LEU A 19 -13.55 16.08 8.79
C LEU A 19 -14.80 15.32 8.35
N TRP A 20 -15.50 15.79 7.33
CA TRP A 20 -16.70 15.13 6.82
C TRP A 20 -16.34 13.84 6.10
N ARG A 21 -17.06 12.75 6.45
CA ARG A 21 -16.85 11.42 5.89
C ARG A 21 -18.13 10.90 5.26
N LEU A 22 -18.00 10.21 4.13
CA LEU A 22 -19.10 9.41 3.58
C LEU A 22 -19.41 8.25 4.52
N ARG A 23 -20.71 7.99 4.71
CA ARG A 23 -21.12 6.76 5.39
C ARG A 23 -20.64 5.55 4.57
N PRO A 24 -20.13 4.47 5.21
CA PRO A 24 -19.54 3.34 4.50
C PRO A 24 -20.44 2.71 3.43
N TRP A 25 -21.75 2.64 3.69
CA TRP A 25 -22.71 2.11 2.70
C TRP A 25 -22.81 2.99 1.45
N LEU A 26 -22.78 4.32 1.63
CA LEU A 26 -22.83 5.27 0.51
C LEU A 26 -21.51 5.27 -0.27
N ALA A 27 -20.39 5.15 0.42
CA ALA A 27 -19.10 5.00 -0.21
C ALA A 27 -19.04 3.76 -1.12
N LYS A 28 -19.61 2.62 -0.67
CA LYS A 28 -19.67 1.39 -1.46
C LYS A 28 -20.53 1.52 -2.73
N VAL A 29 -21.49 2.42 -2.75
CA VAL A 29 -22.33 2.68 -3.93
C VAL A 29 -21.65 3.62 -4.92
N LEU A 30 -20.95 4.64 -4.41
CA LEU A 30 -20.40 5.73 -5.23
C LEU A 30 -18.96 5.45 -5.71
N ILE A 31 -18.24 4.58 -5.04
CA ILE A 31 -16.82 4.33 -5.28
C ILE A 31 -16.59 2.84 -5.53
N PRO A 32 -15.75 2.45 -6.48
CA PRO A 32 -15.43 1.04 -6.77
C PRO A 32 -14.61 0.45 -5.61
N THR A 33 -15.28 0.14 -4.50
CA THR A 33 -14.63 -0.46 -3.34
C THR A 33 -14.61 -1.98 -3.45
N VAL A 34 -13.48 -2.59 -3.11
CA VAL A 34 -13.28 -4.04 -3.10
C VAL A 34 -12.91 -4.52 -1.70
N PRO A 35 -13.28 -5.75 -1.30
CA PRO A 35 -12.98 -6.27 0.04
C PRO A 35 -11.51 -6.68 0.20
N SER A 36 -10.86 -7.01 -0.90
CA SER A 36 -9.44 -7.41 -0.91
C SER A 36 -8.83 -7.15 -2.27
N VAL A 37 -7.53 -6.96 -2.28
CA VAL A 37 -6.70 -6.82 -3.48
C VAL A 37 -5.44 -7.64 -3.34
N LYS A 38 -4.67 -7.78 -4.42
CA LYS A 38 -3.41 -8.52 -4.41
C LYS A 38 -2.22 -7.56 -4.43
N LEU A 39 -1.31 -7.78 -3.50
CA LEU A 39 0.05 -7.26 -3.58
C LEU A 39 0.93 -8.27 -4.30
N LYS A 40 1.82 -7.80 -5.15
CA LYS A 40 2.68 -8.64 -5.98
C LYS A 40 4.14 -8.28 -5.75
N ALA A 41 5.01 -9.28 -5.80
CA ALA A 41 6.44 -9.08 -5.81
C ALA A 41 7.08 -9.98 -6.85
N LEU A 42 8.11 -9.46 -7.53
CA LEU A 42 8.89 -10.18 -8.52
C LEU A 42 10.36 -9.87 -8.30
N ARG A 43 11.18 -10.93 -8.16
CA ARG A 43 12.62 -10.80 -8.10
C ARG A 43 13.27 -11.29 -9.40
N VAL A 44 14.10 -10.44 -9.97
CA VAL A 44 14.90 -10.75 -11.16
C VAL A 44 16.35 -10.36 -10.86
N GLY A 45 17.17 -11.34 -10.54
CA GLY A 45 18.54 -11.09 -10.09
C GLY A 45 18.61 -10.26 -8.82
N SER A 46 19.24 -9.10 -8.88
CA SER A 46 19.31 -8.12 -7.80
C SER A 46 18.13 -7.14 -7.77
N MET A 47 17.23 -7.16 -8.76
CA MET A 47 16.05 -6.28 -8.80
C MET A 47 14.87 -6.90 -8.09
N LEU A 48 14.23 -6.15 -7.19
CA LEU A 48 12.99 -6.51 -6.50
C LEU A 48 11.89 -5.52 -6.88
N LEU A 49 10.94 -5.98 -7.68
CA LEU A 49 9.76 -5.22 -8.09
C LEU A 49 8.62 -5.46 -7.10
N LEU A 50 8.07 -4.40 -6.50
CA LEU A 50 6.93 -4.44 -5.59
C LEU A 50 5.72 -3.77 -6.27
N GLY A 51 4.69 -4.55 -6.56
CA GLY A 51 3.50 -4.10 -7.26
C GLY A 51 2.34 -3.80 -6.32
N THR A 52 1.80 -2.58 -6.42
CA THR A 52 0.67 -2.10 -5.62
C THR A 52 -0.58 -1.87 -6.46
N PRO A 53 -1.79 -2.12 -5.93
CA PRO A 53 -3.06 -1.91 -6.61
C PRO A 53 -3.60 -0.48 -6.39
N CYS A 54 -2.75 0.51 -6.30
CA CYS A 54 -3.12 1.89 -5.97
C CYS A 54 -2.19 2.89 -6.65
N ASP A 55 -2.50 4.16 -6.53
CA ASP A 55 -1.54 5.23 -6.74
C ASP A 55 -0.69 5.36 -5.48
N PHE A 56 0.50 4.77 -5.53
CA PHE A 56 1.37 4.63 -4.37
C PHE A 56 2.35 5.78 -4.26
N SER A 57 2.34 6.47 -3.11
CA SER A 57 3.18 7.64 -2.88
C SER A 57 4.67 7.34 -3.05
N GLY A 58 5.37 8.21 -3.77
CA GLY A 58 6.83 8.14 -3.94
C GLY A 58 7.60 8.17 -2.62
N GLU A 59 7.09 8.87 -1.60
CA GLU A 59 7.70 8.87 -0.27
C GLU A 59 7.65 7.48 0.38
N LEU A 60 6.53 6.78 0.27
CA LEU A 60 6.40 5.39 0.78
C LEU A 60 7.29 4.43 -0.02
N ALA A 61 7.39 4.63 -1.34
CA ALA A 61 8.29 3.85 -2.19
C ALA A 61 9.74 4.02 -1.77
N LEU A 62 10.18 5.25 -1.52
CA LEU A 62 11.53 5.53 -1.02
C LEU A 62 11.79 4.92 0.37
N GLN A 63 10.79 4.92 1.25
CA GLN A 63 10.91 4.26 2.56
C GLN A 63 11.10 2.75 2.39
N LEU A 64 10.35 2.12 1.49
CA LEU A 64 10.52 0.71 1.17
C LEU A 64 11.90 0.42 0.58
N GLN A 65 12.36 1.19 -0.39
CA GLN A 65 13.71 1.03 -0.98
C GLN A 65 14.80 1.06 0.09
N ARG A 66 14.73 2.00 1.03
CA ARG A 66 15.71 2.12 2.11
C ARG A 66 15.74 0.90 3.04
N SER A 67 14.65 0.16 3.18
CA SER A 67 14.61 -1.03 4.05
C SER A 67 15.43 -2.21 3.52
N TRP A 68 15.84 -2.20 2.25
CA TRP A 68 16.71 -3.21 1.63
C TRP A 68 18.06 -2.68 1.13
N HIS A 69 18.42 -1.45 1.48
CA HIS A 69 19.66 -0.84 1.01
C HIS A 69 20.93 -1.66 1.35
N GLN A 70 20.89 -2.46 2.42
CA GLN A 70 22.02 -3.29 2.86
C GLN A 70 22.12 -4.65 2.14
N ASP A 71 21.19 -4.98 1.27
CA ASP A 71 21.07 -6.31 0.66
C ASP A 71 21.53 -6.37 -0.79
N ASP A 72 22.16 -5.32 -1.30
CA ASP A 72 22.49 -5.15 -2.74
C ASP A 72 21.28 -5.39 -3.67
N LEU A 73 20.06 -5.11 -3.16
CA LEU A 73 18.82 -5.20 -3.91
C LEU A 73 18.38 -3.82 -4.41
N GLU A 74 18.16 -3.73 -5.70
CA GLU A 74 17.49 -2.58 -6.31
C GLU A 74 15.97 -2.77 -6.21
N VAL A 75 15.32 -2.00 -5.33
CA VAL A 75 13.88 -2.10 -5.09
C VAL A 75 13.13 -1.05 -5.90
N VAL A 76 12.17 -1.49 -6.69
CA VAL A 76 11.30 -0.65 -7.51
C VAL A 76 9.84 -0.88 -7.12
N CYS A 77 9.15 0.17 -6.70
CA CYS A 77 7.70 0.12 -6.45
C CYS A 77 6.96 0.56 -7.71
N THR A 78 5.92 -0.20 -8.06
CA THR A 78 5.06 0.09 -9.21
C THR A 78 3.62 0.23 -8.76
N SER A 79 2.89 1.18 -9.35
CA SER A 79 1.47 1.45 -9.10
C SER A 79 0.57 0.71 -10.09
N PHE A 80 -0.73 0.65 -9.81
CA PHE A 80 -1.78 0.14 -10.70
C PHE A 80 -1.62 -1.33 -11.13
N ASN A 81 -1.12 -2.18 -10.26
CA ASN A 81 -0.86 -3.60 -10.57
C ASN A 81 -2.09 -4.51 -10.36
N GLY A 82 -3.04 -4.41 -11.27
CA GLY A 82 -4.21 -5.28 -11.34
C GLY A 82 -5.49 -4.61 -10.88
N ASP A 83 -5.60 -4.24 -9.60
CA ASP A 83 -6.76 -3.53 -9.03
C ASP A 83 -6.48 -2.04 -8.85
N TYR A 84 -7.51 -1.30 -8.43
CA TYR A 84 -7.38 0.11 -8.07
C TYR A 84 -8.12 0.43 -6.77
N ILE A 85 -7.41 0.90 -5.78
CA ILE A 85 -7.95 1.26 -4.46
C ILE A 85 -7.76 2.73 -4.07
N GLY A 86 -7.56 3.58 -5.05
CA GLY A 86 -7.32 5.02 -4.84
C GLY A 86 -5.87 5.34 -4.51
N TYR A 87 -5.67 6.42 -3.79
CA TYR A 87 -4.34 6.89 -3.38
C TYR A 87 -3.95 6.32 -2.02
N VAL A 88 -2.68 5.95 -1.89
CA VAL A 88 -2.07 5.54 -0.62
C VAL A 88 -0.88 6.45 -0.35
N VAL A 89 -1.06 7.37 0.60
CA VAL A 89 -0.09 8.38 0.99
C VAL A 89 0.35 8.21 2.44
N PRO A 90 1.51 8.75 2.85
CA PRO A 90 1.96 8.71 4.23
C PRO A 90 0.91 9.22 5.22
N GLN A 91 0.79 8.54 6.36
CA GLN A 91 -0.22 8.84 7.40
C GLN A 91 -0.19 10.31 7.84
N LYS A 92 0.97 10.94 7.88
CA LYS A 92 1.15 12.35 8.28
C LYS A 92 0.39 13.34 7.37
N TYR A 93 0.13 12.97 6.12
CA TYR A 93 -0.59 13.83 5.17
C TYR A 93 -2.10 13.62 5.18
N TYR A 94 -2.59 12.58 5.85
CA TYR A 94 -4.00 12.21 5.78
C TYR A 94 -4.96 13.33 6.21
N PHE A 95 -4.55 14.18 7.14
CA PHE A 95 -5.39 15.26 7.65
C PHE A 95 -5.27 16.57 6.85
N LEU A 96 -4.41 16.61 5.86
CA LEU A 96 -4.35 17.72 4.93
C LEU A 96 -5.58 17.72 4.02
N ASN A 97 -5.98 18.90 3.55
CA ASN A 97 -7.12 19.05 2.65
C ASN A 97 -6.68 18.92 1.18
N GLU A 98 -5.95 17.84 0.89
CA GLU A 98 -5.46 17.52 -0.44
C GLU A 98 -6.36 16.48 -1.11
N TYR A 99 -6.39 16.48 -2.44
CA TYR A 99 -7.20 15.58 -3.26
C TYR A 99 -6.93 14.10 -2.93
N GLU A 100 -5.67 13.73 -2.78
CA GLU A 100 -5.20 12.37 -2.55
C GLU A 100 -5.67 11.82 -1.20
N THR A 101 -5.86 12.70 -0.22
CA THR A 101 -6.23 12.31 1.16
C THR A 101 -7.73 12.42 1.43
N GLN A 102 -8.47 13.12 0.57
CA GLN A 102 -9.92 13.27 0.67
C GLN A 102 -10.64 12.22 -0.18
N VAL A 103 -11.19 12.62 -1.29
CA VAL A 103 -12.07 11.79 -2.12
C VAL A 103 -11.39 10.53 -2.63
N MET A 104 -10.09 10.57 -2.90
CA MET A 104 -9.34 9.45 -3.47
C MET A 104 -8.64 8.56 -2.44
N GLY A 105 -8.62 8.94 -1.18
CA GLY A 105 -8.11 8.10 -0.08
C GLY A 105 -9.19 7.17 0.47
N PHE A 106 -9.56 6.12 -0.26
CA PHE A 106 -10.77 5.31 -0.03
C PHE A 106 -10.82 4.59 1.32
N TYR A 107 -9.68 4.17 1.86
CA TYR A 107 -9.63 3.26 3.02
C TYR A 107 -9.03 3.89 4.27
N GLY A 108 -8.67 5.18 4.22
CA GLY A 108 -8.21 5.94 5.37
C GLY A 108 -6.71 5.80 5.68
N TYR A 109 -6.30 6.46 6.75
CA TYR A 109 -4.88 6.71 7.07
C TYR A 109 -4.08 5.47 7.49
N GLN A 110 -4.74 4.39 7.92
CA GLN A 110 -4.08 3.15 8.31
C GLN A 110 -3.66 2.28 7.10
N THR A 111 -4.16 2.59 5.91
CA THR A 111 -3.86 1.82 4.71
C THR A 111 -2.37 1.87 4.35
N ALA A 112 -1.74 3.03 4.50
CA ALA A 112 -0.33 3.20 4.17
C ALA A 112 0.60 2.33 5.05
N PRO A 113 0.57 2.42 6.39
CA PRO A 113 1.43 1.58 7.22
C PRO A 113 1.14 0.08 7.05
N TYR A 114 -0.13 -0.30 6.92
CA TYR A 114 -0.52 -1.69 6.72
C TYR A 114 0.01 -2.24 5.39
N MET A 115 -0.22 -1.54 4.28
CA MET A 115 0.25 -1.95 2.95
C MET A 115 1.77 -2.00 2.88
N THR A 116 2.45 -0.99 3.43
CA THR A 116 3.92 -0.93 3.46
C THR A 116 4.51 -2.12 4.21
N GLU A 117 3.93 -2.50 5.35
CA GLU A 117 4.37 -3.67 6.11
C GLU A 117 4.13 -4.98 5.34
N CYS A 118 2.97 -5.12 4.68
CA CYS A 118 2.69 -6.29 3.85
C CYS A 118 3.66 -6.41 2.66
N LEU A 119 3.97 -5.29 1.99
CA LEU A 119 4.96 -5.25 0.90
C LEU A 119 6.36 -5.60 1.40
N ARG A 120 6.74 -5.08 2.57
CA ARG A 120 8.02 -5.39 3.19
C ARG A 120 8.16 -6.89 3.48
N ARG A 121 7.14 -7.51 4.07
CA ARG A 121 7.13 -8.96 4.33
C ARG A 121 7.19 -9.76 3.03
N LEU A 122 6.37 -9.38 2.05
CA LEU A 122 6.33 -10.05 0.75
C LEU A 122 7.68 -9.96 0.03
N GLY A 123 8.32 -8.79 0.03
CA GLY A 123 9.66 -8.60 -0.53
C GLY A 123 10.71 -9.42 0.21
N SER A 124 10.64 -9.49 1.54
CA SER A 124 11.58 -10.25 2.35
C SER A 124 11.54 -11.75 2.08
N THR A 125 10.38 -12.32 1.71
CA THR A 125 10.30 -13.74 1.31
C THR A 125 11.12 -14.02 0.04
N LEU A 126 11.16 -13.08 -0.90
CA LEU A 126 11.94 -13.21 -2.14
C LEU A 126 13.40 -12.79 -1.96
N ALA A 127 13.68 -11.93 -0.99
CA ALA A 127 15.06 -11.53 -0.65
C ALA A 127 15.84 -12.66 0.07
N GLY A 128 15.18 -13.75 0.46
CA GLY A 128 15.81 -14.85 1.21
C GLY A 128 16.00 -14.53 2.70
N ARG A 129 15.40 -13.46 3.20
CA ARG A 129 15.41 -13.11 4.62
C ARG A 129 14.24 -13.77 5.33
N HIS A 130 14.52 -14.82 6.10
CA HIS A 130 13.59 -15.28 7.12
C HIS A 130 13.56 -14.24 8.24
N HIS A 131 12.54 -13.41 8.30
CA HIS A 131 12.27 -12.61 9.48
C HIS A 131 11.87 -13.55 10.62
N THR A 132 12.79 -13.84 11.52
CA THR A 132 12.43 -14.27 12.86
C THR A 132 11.60 -13.14 13.48
N LEU A 133 10.30 -13.42 13.66
CA LEU A 133 9.42 -12.54 14.42
C LEU A 133 9.92 -12.54 15.86
N THR A 134 10.72 -11.57 16.25
CA THR A 134 10.83 -11.20 17.65
C THR A 134 9.55 -10.45 17.97
N ALA A 135 8.61 -11.14 18.59
CA ALA A 135 7.45 -10.52 19.21
C ALA A 135 7.93 -9.56 20.31
N PRO A 136 7.22 -8.44 20.53
CA PRO A 136 7.49 -7.53 21.63
C PRO A 136 7.23 -8.18 22.98
#